data_b232f961f4a8b5e5122c8a259f50eb4d
#
_entry.id   b232f961f4a8b5e5122c8a259f50eb4d
#
_cell.length_a   1.000
_cell.length_b   1.000
_cell.length_c   1.000
_cell.angle_alpha   90.00
_cell.angle_beta   90.00
_cell.angle_gamma   90.00
#
_symmetry.space_group_name_H-M   'P 1'
#
loop_
_entity.id
_entity.type
_entity.pdbx_description
1 polymer ?
#
loop_
_entity_poly.entity_id
_entity_poly.type
_entity_poly.pdbx_seq_one_letter_code
_entity_poly.pdbx_strand_id
1 'polypeptide(L)'
;MRYKKRKKAASPVMAMAVLVVAVLAVLFVLASSQVFKVRNILVVGNRNLLKDEVITQSGVQIGDNLLSLSDTELKKRLEKNRYIEYIGHEFDYRGTLTLRINERLGMGVVNAYGRYYVLDVSGIVLECTGSVFPDTVAGPAIS
;
A
#
# COMPACT_ATOMS: atom_id res chain seq x y z
N MET A 1 66.75 -24.50 -10.62
CA MET A 1 65.95 -23.50 -11.33
C MET A 1 64.54 -23.43 -10.72
N ARG A 2 64.20 -22.35 -10.00
CA ARG A 2 62.86 -22.17 -9.44
C ARG A 2 62.00 -21.35 -10.41
N TYR A 3 60.99 -22.00 -10.98
CA TYR A 3 60.01 -21.36 -11.87
C TYR A 3 59.07 -20.45 -11.04
N LYS A 4 59.24 -19.14 -11.16
CA LYS A 4 58.38 -18.13 -10.51
C LYS A 4 57.09 -18.04 -11.35
N LYS A 5 55.98 -18.67 -10.88
CA LYS A 5 54.65 -18.51 -11.49
C LYS A 5 54.24 -17.03 -11.35
N ARG A 6 54.28 -16.29 -12.48
CA ARG A 6 53.68 -14.95 -12.57
C ARG A 6 52.17 -15.08 -12.33
N LYS A 7 51.69 -14.56 -11.23
CA LYS A 7 50.26 -14.36 -11.01
C LYS A 7 49.78 -13.38 -12.07
N LYS A 8 48.91 -13.81 -13.00
CA LYS A 8 48.24 -12.91 -13.93
C LYS A 8 47.39 -11.98 -13.11
N ALA A 9 47.71 -10.70 -13.09
CA ALA A 9 46.81 -9.67 -12.48
C ALA A 9 45.51 -9.68 -13.30
N ALA A 10 44.40 -9.80 -12.59
CA ALA A 10 43.07 -9.68 -13.21
C ALA A 10 42.97 -8.32 -13.92
N SER A 11 42.48 -8.31 -15.15
CA SER A 11 42.24 -7.04 -15.85
C SER A 11 41.29 -6.17 -15.08
N PRO A 12 41.45 -4.83 -15.07
CA PRO A 12 40.56 -3.94 -14.33
C PRO A 12 39.09 -4.11 -14.72
N VAL A 13 38.81 -4.49 -15.94
CA VAL A 13 37.46 -4.81 -16.45
C VAL A 13 36.91 -6.07 -15.76
N MET A 14 37.74 -7.10 -15.56
CA MET A 14 37.31 -8.33 -14.88
C MET A 14 37.08 -8.08 -13.39
N ALA A 15 37.88 -7.23 -12.74
CA ALA A 15 37.67 -6.84 -11.36
C ALA A 15 36.36 -6.04 -11.20
N MET A 16 36.06 -5.14 -12.12
CA MET A 16 34.81 -4.37 -12.12
C MET A 16 33.57 -5.26 -12.36
N ALA A 17 33.67 -6.23 -13.29
CA ALA A 17 32.59 -7.19 -13.52
C ALA A 17 32.31 -8.05 -12.30
N VAL A 18 33.33 -8.53 -11.60
CA VAL A 18 33.16 -9.29 -10.34
C VAL A 18 32.53 -8.43 -9.25
N LEU A 19 32.92 -7.15 -9.13
CA LEU A 19 32.31 -6.23 -8.17
C LEU A 19 30.80 -6.03 -8.45
N VAL A 20 30.44 -5.82 -9.71
CA VAL A 20 29.04 -5.65 -10.11
C VAL A 20 28.22 -6.90 -9.78
N VAL A 21 28.73 -8.08 -10.11
CA VAL A 21 28.05 -9.36 -9.78
C VAL A 21 27.92 -9.54 -8.27
N ALA A 22 28.94 -9.21 -7.48
CA ALA A 22 28.88 -9.29 -6.03
C ALA A 22 27.84 -8.34 -5.44
N VAL A 23 27.75 -7.10 -5.94
CA VAL A 23 26.73 -6.13 -5.52
C VAL A 23 25.32 -6.65 -5.87
N LEU A 24 25.11 -7.16 -7.08
CA LEU A 24 23.82 -7.72 -7.49
C LEU A 24 23.44 -8.94 -6.64
N ALA A 25 24.38 -9.80 -6.30
CA ALA A 25 24.14 -10.95 -5.42
C ALA A 25 23.72 -10.51 -4.00
N VAL A 26 24.39 -9.49 -3.43
CA VAL A 26 24.02 -8.92 -2.12
C VAL A 26 22.63 -8.31 -2.17
N LEU A 27 22.31 -7.52 -3.21
CA LEU A 27 20.98 -6.94 -3.39
C LEU A 27 19.91 -8.02 -3.53
N PHE A 28 20.18 -9.10 -4.27
CA PHE A 28 19.26 -10.22 -4.41
C PHE A 28 18.99 -10.93 -3.06
N VAL A 29 20.06 -11.17 -2.28
CA VAL A 29 19.93 -11.78 -0.93
C VAL A 29 19.13 -10.87 0.00
N LEU A 30 19.37 -9.57 -0.01
CA LEU A 30 18.62 -8.60 0.78
C LEU A 30 17.15 -8.57 0.37
N ALA A 31 16.85 -8.56 -0.92
CA ALA A 31 15.47 -8.54 -1.44
C ALA A 31 14.69 -9.82 -1.09
N SER A 32 15.37 -10.96 -1.02
CA SER A 32 14.77 -12.25 -0.64
C SER A 32 14.80 -12.54 0.87
N SER A 33 15.38 -11.64 1.68
CA SER A 33 15.55 -11.87 3.10
C SER A 33 14.23 -11.82 3.87
N GLN A 34 14.14 -12.59 4.96
CA GLN A 34 13.02 -12.63 5.90
C GLN A 34 12.77 -11.27 6.59
N VAL A 35 13.74 -10.34 6.50
CA VAL A 35 13.67 -9.01 7.13
C VAL A 35 12.55 -8.16 6.52
N PHE A 36 12.29 -8.32 5.23
CA PHE A 36 11.26 -7.54 4.52
C PHE A 36 9.91 -8.26 4.39
N LYS A 37 9.67 -9.32 5.17
CA LYS A 37 8.38 -10.00 5.16
C LYS A 37 7.41 -9.37 6.14
N VAL A 38 6.19 -9.14 5.66
CA VAL A 38 5.07 -8.71 6.48
C VAL A 38 4.72 -9.83 7.47
N ARG A 39 4.79 -9.53 8.76
CA ARG A 39 4.42 -10.43 9.87
C ARG A 39 3.11 -10.03 10.53
N ASN A 40 2.87 -8.73 10.60
CA ASN A 40 1.65 -8.15 11.14
C ASN A 40 1.16 -7.03 10.24
N ILE A 41 -0.16 -6.83 10.20
CA ILE A 41 -0.77 -5.72 9.46
C ILE A 41 -1.62 -4.92 10.45
N LEU A 42 -1.36 -3.62 10.52
CA LEU A 42 -2.13 -2.67 11.30
C LEU A 42 -2.83 -1.69 10.35
N VAL A 43 -4.02 -1.26 10.74
CA VAL A 43 -4.78 -0.22 10.04
C VAL A 43 -4.99 0.94 10.99
N VAL A 44 -4.70 2.15 10.52
CA VAL A 44 -4.85 3.40 11.28
C VAL A 44 -5.65 4.40 10.47
N GLY A 45 -6.59 5.09 11.13
CA GLY A 45 -7.44 6.11 10.52
C GLY A 45 -8.83 5.61 10.12
N ASN A 46 -9.12 4.31 10.30
CA ASN A 46 -10.48 3.79 10.22
C ASN A 46 -11.31 4.23 11.45
N ARG A 47 -12.60 4.43 11.27
CA ARG A 47 -13.58 4.77 12.33
C ARG A 47 -14.70 3.75 12.36
N ASN A 48 -15.50 3.67 11.31
CA ASN A 48 -16.62 2.74 11.15
C ASN A 48 -16.23 1.49 10.36
N LEU A 49 -15.25 1.62 9.46
CA LEU A 49 -14.75 0.50 8.68
C LEU A 49 -13.98 -0.51 9.54
N LEU A 50 -14.26 -1.77 9.35
CA LEU A 50 -13.54 -2.84 10.04
C LEU A 50 -12.10 -2.94 9.50
N LYS A 51 -11.14 -3.14 10.41
CA LYS A 51 -9.72 -3.31 10.02
C LYS A 51 -9.53 -4.46 9.05
N ASP A 52 -10.20 -5.58 9.27
CA ASP A 52 -10.09 -6.79 8.44
C ASP A 52 -10.62 -6.54 7.01
N GLU A 53 -11.63 -5.69 6.87
CA GLU A 53 -12.14 -5.28 5.57
C GLU A 53 -11.10 -4.48 4.80
N VAL A 54 -10.46 -3.50 5.44
CA VAL A 54 -9.39 -2.69 4.84
C VAL A 54 -8.19 -3.56 4.45
N ILE A 55 -7.79 -4.50 5.33
CA ILE A 55 -6.70 -5.45 5.05
C ILE A 55 -7.04 -6.31 3.82
N THR A 56 -8.22 -6.89 3.80
CA THR A 56 -8.69 -7.72 2.68
C THR A 56 -8.69 -6.94 1.37
N GLN A 57 -9.17 -5.70 1.41
CA GLN A 57 -9.24 -4.84 0.23
C GLN A 57 -7.86 -4.41 -0.26
N SER A 58 -6.89 -4.22 0.64
CA SER A 58 -5.50 -3.92 0.26
C SER A 58 -4.87 -5.05 -0.54
N GLY A 59 -5.34 -6.29 -0.32
CA GLY A 59 -4.80 -7.52 -0.91
C GLY A 59 -3.42 -7.90 -0.35
N VAL A 60 -2.99 -7.27 0.74
CA VAL A 60 -1.72 -7.60 1.40
C VAL A 60 -1.93 -8.77 2.35
N GLN A 61 -1.00 -9.72 2.32
CA GLN A 61 -1.01 -10.91 3.16
C GLN A 61 0.23 -11.00 4.05
N ILE A 62 0.08 -11.70 5.18
CA ILE A 62 1.23 -12.06 6.00
C ILE A 62 2.17 -12.95 5.18
N GLY A 63 3.47 -12.61 5.18
CA GLY A 63 4.48 -13.28 4.37
C GLY A 63 4.85 -12.57 3.08
N ASP A 64 4.06 -11.58 2.65
CA ASP A 64 4.38 -10.76 1.49
C ASP A 64 5.70 -10.02 1.68
N ASN A 65 6.39 -9.79 0.57
CA ASN A 65 7.61 -8.99 0.58
C ASN A 65 7.26 -7.51 0.47
N LEU A 66 7.62 -6.72 1.48
CA LEU A 66 7.41 -5.27 1.50
C LEU A 66 7.97 -4.56 0.27
N LEU A 67 9.14 -5.00 -0.23
CA LEU A 67 9.78 -4.39 -1.40
C LEU A 67 8.97 -4.58 -2.71
N SER A 68 8.02 -5.51 -2.72
CA SER A 68 7.09 -5.71 -3.84
C SER A 68 5.80 -4.89 -3.71
N LEU A 69 5.56 -4.26 -2.56
CA LEU A 69 4.38 -3.42 -2.35
C LEU A 69 4.59 -2.05 -3.02
N SER A 70 3.64 -1.67 -3.84
CA SER A 70 3.62 -0.37 -4.49
C SER A 70 2.54 0.52 -3.91
N ASP A 71 2.89 1.75 -3.51
CA ASP A 71 1.93 2.76 -3.07
C ASP A 71 0.81 2.99 -4.08
N THR A 72 1.16 3.04 -5.36
CA THR A 72 0.19 3.24 -6.43
C THR A 72 -0.83 2.11 -6.50
N GLU A 73 -0.36 0.87 -6.33
CA GLU A 73 -1.23 -0.30 -6.39
C GLU A 73 -2.09 -0.42 -5.12
N LEU A 74 -1.52 -0.15 -3.94
CA LEU A 74 -2.26 -0.10 -2.67
C LEU A 74 -3.34 0.96 -2.71
N LYS A 75 -3.00 2.16 -3.17
CA LYS A 75 -3.96 3.26 -3.36
C LYS A 75 -5.10 2.84 -4.28
N LYS A 76 -4.78 2.30 -5.47
CA LYS A 76 -5.78 1.84 -6.44
C LYS A 76 -6.70 0.76 -5.89
N ARG A 77 -6.19 -0.15 -5.06
CA ARG A 77 -6.99 -1.22 -4.46
C ARG A 77 -7.88 -0.68 -3.34
N LEU A 78 -7.32 0.10 -2.42
CA LEU A 78 -8.03 0.63 -1.27
C LEU A 78 -9.10 1.67 -1.67
N GLU A 79 -8.79 2.58 -2.59
CA GLU A 79 -9.72 3.62 -3.04
C GLU A 79 -10.80 3.12 -4.02
N LYS A 80 -10.87 1.81 -4.32
CA LYS A 80 -12.09 1.20 -4.90
C LYS A 80 -13.30 1.34 -3.97
N ASN A 81 -13.08 1.28 -2.66
CA ASN A 81 -14.04 1.71 -1.66
C ASN A 81 -13.92 3.23 -1.53
N ARG A 82 -14.96 3.96 -1.93
CA ARG A 82 -14.97 5.43 -1.93
C ARG A 82 -14.91 6.04 -0.54
N TYR A 83 -15.21 5.25 0.50
CA TYR A 83 -15.05 5.64 1.89
C TYR A 83 -13.59 5.61 2.37
N ILE A 84 -12.67 5.06 1.57
CA ILE A 84 -11.25 4.99 1.91
C ILE A 84 -10.46 6.00 1.08
N GLU A 85 -9.70 6.84 1.75
CA GLU A 85 -8.63 7.65 1.19
C GLU A 85 -7.30 7.08 1.69
N TYR A 86 -6.46 6.60 0.78
CA TYR A 86 -5.16 6.06 1.12
C TYR A 86 -4.15 7.18 1.36
N ILE A 87 -3.53 7.20 2.55
CA ILE A 87 -2.54 8.20 2.95
C ILE A 87 -1.12 7.70 2.73
N GLY A 88 -0.89 6.40 2.97
CA GLY A 88 0.43 5.79 2.84
C GLY A 88 0.57 4.53 3.67
N HIS A 89 1.75 3.95 3.67
CA HIS A 89 2.07 2.83 4.54
C HIS A 89 3.44 3.03 5.20
N GLU A 90 3.61 2.40 6.35
CA GLU A 90 4.86 2.37 7.11
C GLU A 90 5.19 0.93 7.45
N PHE A 91 6.47 0.62 7.51
CA PHE A 91 6.96 -0.71 7.87
C PHE A 91 8.02 -0.61 8.95
N ASP A 92 7.87 -1.37 10.01
CA ASP A 92 8.87 -1.43 11.08
C ASP A 92 9.82 -2.65 10.94
N TYR A 93 10.95 -2.58 11.64
CA TYR A 93 11.96 -3.65 11.65
C TYR A 93 11.45 -4.98 12.24
N ARG A 94 10.30 -4.98 12.93
CA ARG A 94 9.67 -6.17 13.49
C ARG A 94 8.79 -6.89 12.48
N GLY A 95 8.61 -6.30 11.30
CA GLY A 95 7.78 -6.84 10.23
C GLY A 95 6.33 -6.41 10.31
N THR A 96 6.02 -5.30 10.98
CA THR A 96 4.66 -4.75 11.03
C THR A 96 4.46 -3.75 9.92
N LEU A 97 3.53 -4.03 9.02
CA LEU A 97 3.04 -3.09 8.01
C LEU A 97 1.87 -2.30 8.60
N THR A 98 1.99 -0.99 8.64
CA THR A 98 0.91 -0.08 9.05
C THR A 98 0.33 0.60 7.83
N LEU A 99 -0.93 0.29 7.50
CA LEU A 99 -1.70 0.96 6.46
C LEU A 99 -2.37 2.20 7.07
N ARG A 100 -2.03 3.37 6.54
CA ARG A 100 -2.62 4.65 6.98
C ARG A 100 -3.67 5.07 5.98
N ILE A 101 -4.89 5.18 6.45
CA ILE A 101 -6.04 5.64 5.67
C ILE A 101 -6.70 6.83 6.35
N ASN A 102 -7.49 7.57 5.61
CA ASN A 102 -8.48 8.49 6.13
C ASN A 102 -9.86 7.98 5.70
N GLU A 103 -10.69 7.64 6.68
CA GLU A 103 -12.05 7.22 6.38
C GLU A 103 -12.91 8.44 6.10
N ARG A 104 -13.48 8.50 4.88
CA ARG A 104 -14.41 9.55 4.47
C ARG A 104 -15.77 9.29 5.10
N LEU A 105 -16.36 10.32 5.67
CA LEU A 105 -17.68 10.26 6.28
C LEU A 105 -18.70 10.96 5.38
N GLY A 106 -19.87 10.35 5.23
CA GLY A 106 -21.00 11.02 4.58
C GLY A 106 -21.47 12.20 5.40
N MET A 107 -21.38 13.40 4.85
CA MET A 107 -21.74 14.64 5.53
C MET A 107 -23.00 15.30 4.96
N GLY A 108 -23.39 14.95 3.77
CA GLY A 108 -24.59 15.49 3.13
C GLY A 108 -25.16 14.56 2.07
N VAL A 109 -26.43 14.78 1.76
CA VAL A 109 -27.14 14.09 0.68
C VAL A 109 -27.70 15.10 -0.29
N VAL A 110 -27.43 14.87 -1.57
CA VAL A 110 -28.02 15.66 -2.66
C VAL A 110 -28.95 14.78 -3.47
N ASN A 111 -30.16 15.26 -3.76
CA ASN A 111 -31.05 14.61 -4.71
C ASN A 111 -30.83 15.21 -6.10
N ALA A 112 -30.46 14.36 -7.06
CA ALA A 112 -30.34 14.74 -8.43
C ALA A 112 -30.88 13.62 -9.36
N TYR A 113 -31.69 13.99 -10.33
CA TYR A 113 -32.29 13.05 -11.30
C TYR A 113 -33.03 11.88 -10.65
N GLY A 114 -33.71 12.12 -9.51
CA GLY A 114 -34.46 11.09 -8.78
C GLY A 114 -33.59 10.06 -8.02
N ARG A 115 -32.31 10.40 -7.78
CA ARG A 115 -31.39 9.58 -7.00
C ARG A 115 -30.74 10.42 -5.88
N TYR A 116 -30.42 9.76 -4.79
CA TYR A 116 -29.68 10.36 -3.69
C TYR A 116 -28.21 10.05 -3.79
N TYR A 117 -27.38 11.09 -3.66
CA TYR A 117 -25.93 11.01 -3.67
C TYR A 117 -25.41 11.44 -2.30
N VAL A 118 -24.69 10.53 -1.63
CA VAL A 118 -24.00 10.82 -0.38
C VAL A 118 -22.65 11.45 -0.71
N LEU A 119 -22.39 12.61 -0.11
CA LEU A 119 -21.18 13.41 -0.32
C LEU A 119 -20.37 13.50 0.97
N ASP A 120 -19.06 13.51 0.86
CA ASP A 120 -18.17 13.89 1.96
C ASP A 120 -18.03 15.43 2.06
N VAL A 121 -17.22 15.89 3.04
CA VAL A 121 -16.93 17.33 3.26
C VAL A 121 -16.25 18.00 2.04
N SER A 122 -15.61 17.21 1.19
CA SER A 122 -14.91 17.69 -0.02
C SER A 122 -15.79 17.66 -1.26
N GLY A 123 -17.05 17.23 -1.14
CA GLY A 123 -17.98 17.08 -2.25
C GLY A 123 -17.75 15.82 -3.10
N ILE A 124 -17.00 14.86 -2.60
CA ILE A 124 -16.79 13.57 -3.28
C ILE A 124 -18.01 12.69 -3.05
N VAL A 125 -18.55 12.11 -4.13
CA VAL A 125 -19.65 11.15 -4.05
C VAL A 125 -19.14 9.82 -3.50
N LEU A 126 -19.62 9.45 -2.32
CA LEU A 126 -19.29 8.20 -1.65
C LEU A 126 -20.22 7.08 -2.12
N GLU A 127 -21.51 7.39 -2.23
CA GLU A 127 -22.55 6.42 -2.58
C GLU A 127 -23.62 7.07 -3.45
N CYS A 128 -24.22 6.27 -4.31
CA CYS A 128 -25.41 6.65 -5.09
C CYS A 128 -26.52 5.63 -4.76
N THR A 129 -27.55 6.08 -4.08
CA THR A 129 -28.69 5.26 -3.69
C THR A 129 -29.88 5.61 -4.59
N GLY A 130 -30.77 4.65 -4.79
CA GLY A 130 -31.99 4.86 -5.58
C GLY A 130 -32.97 5.88 -4.96
N SER A 131 -34.28 5.60 -4.99
CA SER A 131 -35.31 6.53 -4.52
C SER A 131 -35.50 6.59 -3.00
N VAL A 132 -34.73 5.82 -2.23
CA VAL A 132 -34.78 5.77 -0.76
C VAL A 132 -33.67 6.64 -0.17
N PHE A 133 -34.01 7.45 0.81
CA PHE A 133 -33.00 8.27 1.52
C PHE A 133 -31.99 7.36 2.25
N PRO A 134 -30.68 7.57 2.08
CA PRO A 134 -29.67 6.70 2.70
C PRO A 134 -29.54 6.96 4.21
N ASP A 135 -29.52 5.88 5.00
CA ASP A 135 -29.37 5.93 6.46
C ASP A 135 -27.94 6.24 6.95
N THR A 136 -26.98 6.31 6.03
CA THR A 136 -25.54 6.44 6.33
C THR A 136 -25.05 7.88 6.54
N VAL A 137 -25.95 8.86 6.58
CA VAL A 137 -25.57 10.28 6.63
C VAL A 137 -25.70 10.83 8.05
N ALA A 138 -24.61 11.41 8.54
CA ALA A 138 -24.56 12.06 9.86
C ALA A 138 -25.11 13.51 9.88
N GLY A 139 -25.51 14.06 8.72
CA GLY A 139 -25.89 15.46 8.57
C GLY A 139 -27.26 15.69 7.91
N PRO A 140 -27.77 16.95 7.88
CA PRO A 140 -29.03 17.30 7.24
C PRO A 140 -28.96 17.13 5.71
N ALA A 141 -30.08 16.75 5.12
CA ALA A 141 -30.22 16.71 3.66
C ALA A 141 -30.10 18.12 3.08
N ILE A 142 -29.34 18.27 2.01
CA ILE A 142 -29.22 19.50 1.23
C ILE A 142 -30.12 19.32 0.00
N SER A 143 -31.17 20.09 -0.06
CA SER A 143 -32.11 20.12 -1.20
C SER A 143 -31.73 21.20 -2.19
#